data_d7d38ea70ee34f07bd01c17e0665a2eb
#
_entry.id   d7d38ea70ee34f07bd01c17e0665a2eb
#
_cell.length_a   1.000
_cell.length_b   1.000
_cell.length_c   1.000
_cell.angle_alpha   90.00
_cell.angle_beta   90.00
_cell.angle_gamma   90.00
#
_symmetry.space_group_name_H-M   'P 1'
#
loop_
_entity.id
_entity.type
_entity.pdbx_description
1 polymer ?
#
loop_
_entity_poly.entity_id
_entity_poly.type
_entity_poly.pdbx_seq_one_letter_code
_entity_poly.pdbx_strand_id
1 'polypeptide(L)'
;MQMRHVIAELHYIADGHLDHRIKFEVNTELQKVVSSINALVDSTVNSMEEERRIEQSKDELITNVSHDIRTPLTSIIGYLGLIEDHQYRSEAELLKYTHTAYLKAKQMKVLVEDLFEYTKVKSTTTKLNPVRFNMIAMLEQLAASFELEAHKKHMRILVSGEPNPLMMEADTEKLGRVFNNLIVNALKYGQGGRHIFLDAQRIGSEVVVKVSNDGAQIPNDALSQLFDRFYRVEESRSQETGGTGLGLAIAQSIIALHGGYIYAD
;
A
#
# COMPACT_ATOMS: atom_id res chain seq x y z
N MET A 1 -40.88 -38.32 1.34
CA MET A 1 -40.03 -38.39 0.13
C MET A 1 -39.09 -37.16 0.06
N GLN A 2 -39.57 -35.94 0.22
CA GLN A 2 -38.77 -34.69 0.17
C GLN A 2 -37.59 -34.62 1.16
N MET A 3 -37.78 -35.02 2.44
CA MET A 3 -36.73 -35.05 3.45
C MET A 3 -35.51 -35.92 3.06
N ARG A 4 -35.77 -37.12 2.47
CA ARG A 4 -34.67 -38.00 2.04
C ARG A 4 -33.85 -37.39 0.93
N HIS A 5 -34.51 -36.62 0.04
CA HIS A 5 -33.85 -35.94 -1.05
C HIS A 5 -32.98 -34.78 -0.52
N VAL A 6 -33.50 -33.95 0.38
CA VAL A 6 -32.71 -32.90 1.07
C VAL A 6 -31.48 -33.47 1.77
N ILE A 7 -31.63 -34.61 2.46
CA ILE A 7 -30.52 -35.29 3.13
C ILE A 7 -29.47 -35.79 2.11
N ALA A 8 -29.89 -36.35 0.98
CA ALA A 8 -28.94 -36.79 -0.03
C ALA A 8 -28.16 -35.65 -0.66
N GLU A 9 -28.82 -34.52 -0.96
CA GLU A 9 -28.16 -33.29 -1.46
C GLU A 9 -27.20 -32.69 -0.41
N LEU A 10 -27.59 -32.71 0.86
CA LEU A 10 -26.73 -32.26 1.95
C LEU A 10 -25.46 -33.12 2.07
N HIS A 11 -25.59 -34.46 1.93
CA HIS A 11 -24.42 -35.34 1.91
C HIS A 11 -23.52 -35.05 0.72
N TYR A 12 -24.10 -34.82 -0.45
CA TYR A 12 -23.33 -34.46 -1.66
C TYR A 12 -22.53 -33.16 -1.47
N ILE A 13 -23.15 -32.16 -0.84
CA ILE A 13 -22.47 -30.90 -0.48
C ILE A 13 -21.36 -31.19 0.56
N ALA A 14 -21.66 -31.98 1.59
CA ALA A 14 -20.72 -32.34 2.67
C ALA A 14 -19.51 -33.14 2.16
N ASP A 15 -19.65 -33.91 1.09
CA ASP A 15 -18.57 -34.63 0.42
C ASP A 15 -17.63 -33.72 -0.42
N GLY A 16 -17.81 -32.39 -0.32
CA GLY A 16 -16.91 -31.39 -0.91
C GLY A 16 -17.44 -30.69 -2.18
N HIS A 17 -18.67 -30.99 -2.61
CA HIS A 17 -19.29 -30.35 -3.79
C HIS A 17 -19.92 -28.99 -3.41
N LEU A 18 -19.09 -28.05 -2.96
CA LEU A 18 -19.52 -26.75 -2.46
C LEU A 18 -20.00 -25.76 -3.54
N ASP A 19 -19.87 -26.12 -4.81
CA ASP A 19 -20.47 -25.42 -5.96
C ASP A 19 -21.95 -25.77 -6.15
N HIS A 20 -22.43 -26.85 -5.52
CA HIS A 20 -23.79 -27.32 -5.59
C HIS A 20 -24.72 -26.52 -4.66
N ARG A 21 -25.98 -26.31 -5.13
CA ARG A 21 -27.06 -25.70 -4.35
C ARG A 21 -28.33 -26.55 -4.50
N ILE A 22 -29.07 -26.65 -3.40
CA ILE A 22 -30.35 -27.35 -3.40
C ILE A 22 -31.39 -26.45 -4.09
N LYS A 23 -31.90 -26.86 -5.26
CA LYS A 23 -32.74 -26.02 -6.15
C LYS A 23 -34.19 -26.48 -6.30
N PHE A 24 -34.62 -27.54 -5.62
CA PHE A 24 -35.99 -28.03 -5.74
C PHE A 24 -36.94 -27.42 -4.70
N GLU A 25 -38.21 -27.29 -5.10
CA GLU A 25 -39.25 -26.79 -4.20
C GLU A 25 -39.66 -27.86 -3.19
N VAL A 26 -39.67 -27.45 -1.93
CA VAL A 26 -40.13 -28.26 -0.80
C VAL A 26 -41.24 -27.54 -0.05
N ASN A 27 -41.89 -28.22 0.91
CA ASN A 27 -42.90 -27.59 1.74
C ASN A 27 -42.30 -26.41 2.56
N THR A 28 -43.16 -25.52 3.04
CA THR A 28 -42.73 -24.22 3.65
C THR A 28 -41.76 -24.37 4.82
N GLU A 29 -41.84 -25.49 5.59
CA GLU A 29 -40.92 -25.72 6.73
C GLU A 29 -39.54 -26.16 6.24
N LEU A 30 -39.49 -27.09 5.29
CA LEU A 30 -38.24 -27.55 4.69
C LEU A 30 -37.58 -26.48 3.82
N GLN A 31 -38.36 -25.55 3.25
CA GLN A 31 -37.84 -24.44 2.46
C GLN A 31 -36.92 -23.54 3.30
N LYS A 32 -37.28 -23.27 4.55
CA LYS A 32 -36.40 -22.51 5.48
C LYS A 32 -35.08 -23.25 5.75
N VAL A 33 -35.13 -24.58 5.87
CA VAL A 33 -33.92 -25.40 6.08
C VAL A 33 -33.04 -25.37 4.83
N VAL A 34 -33.62 -25.56 3.63
CA VAL A 34 -32.90 -25.50 2.35
C VAL A 34 -32.25 -24.13 2.16
N SER A 35 -32.97 -23.03 2.42
CA SER A 35 -32.39 -21.68 2.29
C SER A 35 -31.26 -21.45 3.28
N SER A 36 -31.36 -21.95 4.51
CA SER A 36 -30.29 -21.85 5.52
C SER A 36 -29.05 -22.67 5.13
N ILE A 37 -29.24 -23.87 4.55
CA ILE A 37 -28.16 -24.70 4.03
C ILE A 37 -27.44 -23.97 2.88
N ASN A 38 -28.19 -23.49 1.88
CA ASN A 38 -27.59 -22.76 0.77
C ASN A 38 -26.84 -21.50 1.23
N ALA A 39 -27.39 -20.74 2.18
CA ALA A 39 -26.71 -19.57 2.77
C ALA A 39 -25.41 -19.96 3.52
N LEU A 40 -25.41 -21.08 4.24
CA LEU A 40 -24.20 -21.62 4.88
C LEU A 40 -23.14 -22.01 3.83
N VAL A 41 -23.55 -22.68 2.76
CA VAL A 41 -22.64 -23.04 1.66
C VAL A 41 -22.07 -21.80 0.98
N ASP A 42 -22.91 -20.78 0.69
CA ASP A 42 -22.45 -19.51 0.14
C ASP A 42 -21.43 -18.82 1.06
N SER A 43 -21.72 -18.77 2.36
CA SER A 43 -20.80 -18.20 3.35
C SER A 43 -19.47 -18.98 3.44
N THR A 44 -19.52 -20.30 3.36
CA THR A 44 -18.34 -21.16 3.37
C THR A 44 -17.49 -20.95 2.13
N VAL A 45 -18.11 -20.95 0.95
CA VAL A 45 -17.40 -20.69 -0.33
C VAL A 45 -16.76 -19.33 -0.33
N ASN A 46 -17.49 -18.28 0.07
CA ASN A 46 -16.95 -16.93 0.15
C ASN A 46 -15.74 -16.84 1.13
N SER A 47 -15.85 -17.54 2.28
CA SER A 47 -14.73 -17.57 3.25
C SER A 47 -13.50 -18.30 2.69
N MET A 48 -13.69 -19.41 1.98
CA MET A 48 -12.60 -20.16 1.34
C MET A 48 -11.96 -19.37 0.18
N GLU A 49 -12.75 -18.64 -0.60
CA GLU A 49 -12.23 -17.77 -1.65
C GLU A 49 -11.43 -16.61 -1.07
N GLU A 50 -11.90 -16.01 0.01
CA GLU A 50 -11.16 -14.95 0.71
C GLU A 50 -9.86 -15.47 1.31
N GLU A 51 -9.87 -16.63 1.98
CA GLU A 51 -8.67 -17.28 2.50
C GLU A 51 -7.66 -17.56 1.39
N ARG A 52 -8.12 -18.08 0.25
CA ARG A 52 -7.29 -18.35 -0.92
C ARG A 52 -6.67 -17.07 -1.50
N ARG A 53 -7.44 -15.98 -1.56
CA ARG A 53 -6.94 -14.66 -1.99
C ARG A 53 -5.87 -14.13 -1.03
N ILE A 54 -6.08 -14.31 0.28
CA ILE A 54 -5.10 -13.90 1.30
C ILE A 54 -3.80 -14.70 1.13
N GLU A 55 -3.90 -16.02 0.93
CA GLU A 55 -2.73 -16.90 0.74
C GLU A 55 -1.96 -16.55 -0.53
N GLN A 56 -2.64 -16.43 -1.68
CA GLN A 56 -2.02 -15.98 -2.93
C GLN A 56 -1.33 -14.64 -2.76
N SER A 57 -2.00 -13.69 -2.13
CA SER A 57 -1.49 -12.36 -1.83
C SER A 57 -0.23 -12.38 -0.95
N LYS A 58 -0.13 -13.36 -0.03
CA LYS A 58 1.05 -13.57 0.82
C LYS A 58 2.21 -14.14 0.02
N ASP A 59 1.95 -15.11 -0.87
CA ASP A 59 2.97 -15.73 -1.72
C ASP A 59 3.55 -14.74 -2.72
N GLU A 60 2.70 -13.91 -3.34
CA GLU A 60 3.13 -12.81 -4.20
C GLU A 60 3.98 -11.79 -3.44
N LEU A 61 3.59 -11.44 -2.20
CA LEU A 61 4.36 -10.55 -1.34
C LEU A 61 5.77 -11.11 -1.11
N ILE A 62 5.89 -12.39 -0.69
CA ILE A 62 7.17 -13.04 -0.41
C ILE A 62 8.04 -13.09 -1.67
N THR A 63 7.47 -13.43 -2.81
CA THR A 63 8.17 -13.53 -4.09
C THR A 63 8.72 -12.17 -4.53
N ASN A 64 7.88 -11.13 -4.55
CA ASN A 64 8.27 -9.79 -4.98
C ASN A 64 9.31 -9.16 -4.04
N VAL A 65 9.11 -9.29 -2.72
CA VAL A 65 10.09 -8.81 -1.73
C VAL A 65 11.43 -9.53 -1.89
N SER A 66 11.42 -10.84 -2.11
CA SER A 66 12.64 -11.63 -2.28
C SER A 66 13.45 -11.17 -3.51
N HIS A 67 12.75 -10.88 -4.62
CA HIS A 67 13.35 -10.32 -5.82
C HIS A 67 13.94 -8.93 -5.56
N ASP A 68 13.17 -8.05 -4.94
CA ASP A 68 13.55 -6.65 -4.70
C ASP A 68 14.64 -6.48 -3.64
N ILE A 69 14.80 -7.45 -2.73
CA ILE A 69 15.95 -7.53 -1.82
C ILE A 69 17.19 -8.09 -2.55
N ARG A 70 17.04 -9.11 -3.38
CA ARG A 70 18.18 -9.78 -4.05
C ARG A 70 18.94 -8.81 -4.94
N THR A 71 18.25 -7.97 -5.71
CA THR A 71 18.86 -7.05 -6.68
C THR A 71 19.83 -6.06 -6.02
N PRO A 72 19.45 -5.23 -5.02
CA PRO A 72 20.40 -4.34 -4.34
C PRO A 72 21.48 -5.10 -3.56
N LEU A 73 21.15 -6.24 -2.96
CA LEU A 73 22.12 -7.06 -2.23
C LEU A 73 23.23 -7.58 -3.16
N THR A 74 22.89 -8.10 -4.34
CA THR A 74 23.86 -8.53 -5.34
C THR A 74 24.74 -7.37 -5.79
N SER A 75 24.17 -6.17 -5.97
CA SER A 75 24.94 -4.97 -6.30
C SER A 75 25.91 -4.58 -5.19
N ILE A 76 25.48 -4.61 -3.92
CA ILE A 76 26.32 -4.30 -2.76
C ILE A 76 27.51 -5.28 -2.72
N ILE A 77 27.24 -6.58 -2.79
CA ILE A 77 28.27 -7.62 -2.76
C ILE A 77 29.24 -7.44 -3.94
N GLY A 78 28.72 -7.16 -5.15
CA GLY A 78 29.56 -6.95 -6.33
C GLY A 78 30.50 -5.76 -6.18
N TYR A 79 30.00 -4.56 -5.75
CA TYR A 79 30.86 -3.38 -5.56
C TYR A 79 31.85 -3.55 -4.40
N LEU A 80 31.46 -4.19 -3.31
CA LEU A 80 32.37 -4.48 -2.20
C LEU A 80 33.42 -5.51 -2.62
N GLY A 81 33.07 -6.52 -3.40
CA GLY A 81 34.02 -7.50 -3.96
C GLY A 81 35.05 -6.85 -4.88
N LEU A 82 34.64 -5.92 -5.77
CA LEU A 82 35.59 -5.16 -6.59
C LEU A 82 36.56 -4.34 -5.74
N ILE A 83 36.13 -3.84 -4.59
CA ILE A 83 36.99 -3.10 -3.64
C ILE A 83 37.96 -4.07 -2.94
N GLU A 84 37.46 -5.20 -2.44
CA GLU A 84 38.24 -6.23 -1.73
C GLU A 84 39.31 -6.82 -2.62
N ASP A 85 39.00 -7.10 -3.89
CA ASP A 85 39.92 -7.64 -4.88
C ASP A 85 40.84 -6.58 -5.51
N HIS A 86 40.83 -5.32 -5.00
CA HIS A 86 41.60 -4.19 -5.54
C HIS A 86 41.37 -3.91 -7.03
N GLN A 87 40.15 -4.21 -7.55
CA GLN A 87 39.77 -4.02 -8.94
C GLN A 87 39.25 -2.61 -9.20
N TYR A 88 39.99 -1.59 -8.79
CA TYR A 88 39.72 -0.17 -9.06
C TYR A 88 40.99 0.51 -9.57
N ARG A 89 40.83 1.48 -10.48
CA ARG A 89 41.94 2.15 -11.19
C ARG A 89 42.36 3.46 -10.54
N SER A 90 41.51 4.01 -9.67
CA SER A 90 41.75 5.29 -9.01
C SER A 90 40.96 5.40 -7.70
N GLU A 91 41.38 6.31 -6.84
CA GLU A 91 40.64 6.66 -5.61
C GLU A 91 39.20 7.14 -5.92
N ALA A 92 39.01 7.86 -7.03
CA ALA A 92 37.70 8.30 -7.47
C ALA A 92 36.78 7.11 -7.80
N GLU A 93 37.33 6.05 -8.39
CA GLU A 93 36.56 4.83 -8.69
C GLU A 93 36.25 4.03 -7.43
N LEU A 94 37.17 3.95 -6.47
CA LEU A 94 36.95 3.38 -5.14
C LEU A 94 35.81 4.11 -4.42
N LEU A 95 35.84 5.44 -4.39
CA LEU A 95 34.78 6.25 -3.79
C LEU A 95 33.43 6.04 -4.50
N LYS A 96 33.41 5.94 -5.82
CA LYS A 96 32.19 5.63 -6.59
C LYS A 96 31.61 4.28 -6.21
N TYR A 97 32.42 3.21 -6.10
CA TYR A 97 31.95 1.87 -5.71
C TYR A 97 31.38 1.89 -4.28
N THR A 98 32.12 2.49 -3.35
CA THR A 98 31.68 2.64 -1.95
C THR A 98 30.36 3.41 -1.87
N HIS A 99 30.26 4.54 -2.59
CA HIS A 99 29.03 5.34 -2.62
C HIS A 99 27.84 4.57 -3.23
N THR A 100 28.07 3.83 -4.30
CA THR A 100 27.03 3.02 -4.92
C THR A 100 26.54 1.91 -3.99
N ALA A 101 27.46 1.18 -3.33
CA ALA A 101 27.11 0.17 -2.33
C ALA A 101 26.29 0.79 -1.17
N TYR A 102 26.70 1.96 -0.68
CA TYR A 102 25.97 2.68 0.35
C TYR A 102 24.55 3.08 -0.07
N LEU A 103 24.37 3.60 -1.29
CA LEU A 103 23.03 3.94 -1.81
C LEU A 103 22.13 2.69 -1.94
N LYS A 104 22.69 1.56 -2.39
CA LYS A 104 21.96 0.30 -2.47
C LYS A 104 21.57 -0.25 -1.10
N ALA A 105 22.46 -0.12 -0.10
CA ALA A 105 22.14 -0.47 1.29
C ALA A 105 21.00 0.40 1.88
N LYS A 106 21.02 1.71 1.62
CA LYS A 106 19.92 2.61 2.00
C LYS A 106 18.59 2.22 1.34
N GLN A 107 18.63 1.88 0.06
CA GLN A 107 17.45 1.42 -0.68
C GLN A 107 16.88 0.15 -0.05
N MET A 108 17.73 -0.82 0.28
CA MET A 108 17.32 -2.07 0.94
C MET A 108 16.74 -1.82 2.33
N LYS A 109 17.33 -0.89 3.10
CA LYS A 109 16.79 -0.49 4.42
C LYS A 109 15.35 0.00 4.31
N VAL A 110 15.07 0.92 3.37
CA VAL A 110 13.71 1.46 3.15
C VAL A 110 12.73 0.34 2.78
N LEU A 111 13.14 -0.60 1.91
CA LEU A 111 12.30 -1.74 1.51
C LEU A 111 11.93 -2.63 2.70
N VAL A 112 12.89 -2.92 3.59
CA VAL A 112 12.65 -3.72 4.80
C VAL A 112 11.72 -2.97 5.77
N GLU A 113 11.93 -1.65 5.97
CA GLU A 113 11.09 -0.81 6.82
C GLU A 113 9.64 -0.74 6.28
N ASP A 114 9.46 -0.60 4.96
CA ASP A 114 8.15 -0.61 4.33
C ASP A 114 7.46 -1.97 4.47
N LEU A 115 8.19 -3.08 4.33
CA LEU A 115 7.65 -4.42 4.55
C LEU A 115 7.16 -4.63 5.98
N PHE A 116 7.97 -4.23 6.97
CA PHE A 116 7.57 -4.32 8.38
C PHE A 116 6.34 -3.46 8.68
N GLU A 117 6.29 -2.25 8.17
CA GLU A 117 5.14 -1.36 8.36
C GLU A 117 3.89 -1.94 7.69
N TYR A 118 4.02 -2.45 6.46
CA TYR A 118 2.90 -3.09 5.77
C TYR A 118 2.34 -4.28 6.56
N THR A 119 3.20 -5.18 7.04
CA THR A 119 2.77 -6.33 7.83
C THR A 119 2.13 -5.92 9.16
N LYS A 120 2.68 -4.90 9.82
CA LYS A 120 2.13 -4.34 11.05
C LYS A 120 0.74 -3.75 10.85
N VAL A 121 0.56 -2.93 9.79
CA VAL A 121 -0.72 -2.27 9.51
C VAL A 121 -1.81 -3.28 9.13
N LYS A 122 -1.45 -4.38 8.45
CA LYS A 122 -2.38 -5.47 8.10
C LYS A 122 -2.72 -6.42 9.25
N SER A 123 -2.00 -6.34 10.37
CA SER A 123 -2.30 -7.17 11.55
C SER A 123 -3.62 -6.74 12.20
N THR A 124 -4.49 -7.71 12.46
CA THR A 124 -5.77 -7.50 13.18
C THR A 124 -5.59 -6.98 14.61
N THR A 125 -4.37 -7.03 15.14
CA THR A 125 -4.02 -6.56 16.48
C THR A 125 -3.57 -5.10 16.52
N THR A 126 -3.40 -4.45 15.35
CA THR A 126 -2.95 -3.06 15.29
C THR A 126 -4.02 -2.12 15.82
N LYS A 127 -3.68 -1.44 16.91
CA LYS A 127 -4.54 -0.40 17.51
C LYS A 127 -4.06 0.97 17.05
N LEU A 128 -5.01 1.87 16.82
CA LEU A 128 -4.73 3.30 16.63
C LEU A 128 -4.53 3.95 18.01
N ASN A 129 -3.65 4.95 18.05
CA ASN A 129 -3.49 5.85 19.18
C ASN A 129 -3.98 7.26 18.80
N PRO A 130 -5.32 7.49 18.78
CA PRO A 130 -5.87 8.75 18.32
C PRO A 130 -5.56 9.87 19.31
N VAL A 131 -5.09 11.00 18.80
CA VAL A 131 -4.87 12.25 19.53
C VAL A 131 -5.54 13.40 18.79
N ARG A 132 -5.94 14.43 19.54
CA ARG A 132 -6.52 15.64 18.94
C ARG A 132 -5.40 16.58 18.48
N PHE A 133 -5.40 16.97 17.21
CA PHE A 133 -4.37 17.82 16.61
C PHE A 133 -4.95 18.69 15.48
N ASN A 134 -4.15 19.66 15.02
CA ASN A 134 -4.46 20.49 13.84
C ASN A 134 -3.83 19.87 12.59
N MET A 135 -4.65 19.43 11.63
CA MET A 135 -4.18 18.81 10.39
C MET A 135 -3.32 19.76 9.55
N ILE A 136 -3.68 21.05 9.46
CA ILE A 136 -2.91 22.03 8.70
C ILE A 136 -1.50 22.18 9.28
N ALA A 137 -1.40 22.34 10.62
CA ALA A 137 -0.10 22.44 11.27
C ALA A 137 0.77 21.19 11.08
N MET A 138 0.17 19.99 11.06
CA MET A 138 0.87 18.75 10.74
C MET A 138 1.41 18.75 9.31
N LEU A 139 0.60 19.19 8.32
CA LEU A 139 1.03 19.28 6.92
C LEU A 139 2.12 20.34 6.74
N GLU A 140 2.04 21.48 7.43
CA GLU A 140 3.09 22.51 7.43
C GLU A 140 4.41 21.97 8.00
N GLN A 141 4.37 21.22 9.10
CA GLN A 141 5.56 20.60 9.69
C GLN A 141 6.18 19.56 8.73
N LEU A 142 5.36 18.77 8.06
CA LEU A 142 5.83 17.82 7.05
C LEU A 142 6.42 18.55 5.85
N ALA A 143 5.76 19.58 5.32
CA ALA A 143 6.28 20.38 4.21
C ALA A 143 7.65 20.98 4.54
N ALA A 144 7.81 21.53 5.74
CA ALA A 144 9.10 22.05 6.22
C ALA A 144 10.19 20.97 6.27
N SER A 145 9.85 19.74 6.67
CA SER A 145 10.84 18.65 6.72
C SER A 145 11.35 18.21 5.33
N PHE A 146 10.56 18.43 4.28
CA PHE A 146 10.93 18.13 2.89
C PHE A 146 11.45 19.34 2.09
N GLU A 147 11.54 20.53 2.69
CA GLU A 147 11.90 21.77 1.98
C GLU A 147 13.24 21.65 1.26
N LEU A 148 14.26 21.10 1.92
CA LEU A 148 15.60 20.93 1.34
C LEU A 148 15.58 19.94 0.15
N GLU A 149 14.81 18.86 0.25
CA GLU A 149 14.70 17.87 -0.82
C GLU A 149 13.90 18.43 -2.02
N ALA A 150 12.81 19.12 -1.75
CA ALA A 150 12.03 19.80 -2.77
C ALA A 150 12.88 20.87 -3.50
N HIS A 151 13.64 21.67 -2.77
CA HIS A 151 14.53 22.68 -3.35
C HIS A 151 15.60 22.06 -4.27
N LYS A 152 16.22 20.92 -3.89
CA LYS A 152 17.16 20.19 -4.75
C LYS A 152 16.55 19.74 -6.08
N LYS A 153 15.23 19.54 -6.10
CA LYS A 153 14.45 19.16 -7.29
C LYS A 153 13.79 20.34 -7.97
N HIS A 154 14.10 21.57 -7.57
CA HIS A 154 13.49 22.81 -8.03
C HIS A 154 11.97 22.87 -7.85
N MET A 155 11.46 22.21 -6.81
CA MET A 155 10.05 22.16 -6.43
C MET A 155 9.79 22.93 -5.13
N ARG A 156 8.54 23.33 -4.91
CA ARG A 156 8.05 23.93 -3.66
C ARG A 156 6.84 23.17 -3.16
N ILE A 157 6.72 23.04 -1.85
CA ILE A 157 5.54 22.44 -1.22
C ILE A 157 4.68 23.57 -0.67
N LEU A 158 3.43 23.64 -1.08
CA LEU A 158 2.47 24.65 -0.68
C LEU A 158 1.37 23.99 0.14
N VAL A 159 1.11 24.52 1.32
CA VAL A 159 0.07 24.03 2.23
C VAL A 159 -1.06 25.03 2.28
N SER A 160 -2.28 24.56 2.15
CA SER A 160 -3.52 25.33 2.28
C SER A 160 -4.57 24.54 3.04
N GLY A 161 -5.62 25.20 3.53
CA GLY A 161 -6.75 24.52 4.12
C GLY A 161 -7.70 25.43 4.88
N GLU A 162 -8.94 24.96 5.01
CA GLU A 162 -10.03 25.63 5.72
C GLU A 162 -10.92 24.62 6.46
N PRO A 163 -11.38 24.92 7.69
CA PRO A 163 -10.98 26.08 8.52
C PRO A 163 -9.56 25.93 9.10
N ASN A 164 -8.92 27.05 9.44
CA ASN A 164 -7.64 27.02 10.15
C ASN A 164 -7.82 27.62 11.58
N PRO A 165 -7.67 26.84 12.67
CA PRO A 165 -7.15 25.46 12.73
C PRO A 165 -8.18 24.41 12.30
N LEU A 166 -7.72 23.38 11.56
CA LEU A 166 -8.50 22.21 11.19
C LEU A 166 -8.29 21.09 12.20
N MET A 167 -9.06 21.12 13.29
CA MET A 167 -8.91 20.15 14.38
C MET A 167 -9.56 18.81 14.04
N MET A 168 -8.85 17.71 14.24
CA MET A 168 -9.36 16.35 14.12
C MET A 168 -8.73 15.42 15.17
N GLU A 169 -9.25 14.20 15.26
CA GLU A 169 -8.72 13.14 16.13
C GLU A 169 -8.28 11.95 15.27
N ALA A 170 -7.01 11.60 15.32
CA ALA A 170 -6.45 10.46 14.59
C ALA A 170 -5.06 10.10 15.14
N ASP A 171 -4.49 8.99 14.66
CA ASP A 171 -3.11 8.58 14.96
C ASP A 171 -2.13 9.38 14.10
N THR A 172 -1.49 10.39 14.72
CA THR A 172 -0.59 11.33 14.02
C THR A 172 0.66 10.66 13.46
N GLU A 173 1.19 9.61 14.12
CA GLU A 173 2.34 8.88 13.64
C GLU A 173 2.01 8.14 12.33
N LYS A 174 0.86 7.46 12.32
CA LYS A 174 0.40 6.73 11.13
C LYS A 174 -0.01 7.67 9.99
N LEU A 175 -0.72 8.77 10.28
CA LEU A 175 -1.03 9.78 9.26
C LEU A 175 0.23 10.47 8.73
N GLY A 176 1.23 10.71 9.58
CA GLY A 176 2.55 11.19 9.16
C GLY A 176 3.18 10.27 8.12
N ARG A 177 3.08 8.95 8.31
CA ARG A 177 3.55 7.97 7.33
C ARG A 177 2.79 8.04 6.00
N VAL A 178 1.46 8.25 6.05
CA VAL A 178 0.64 8.44 4.83
C VAL A 178 1.15 9.62 4.03
N PHE A 179 1.22 10.80 4.65
CA PHE A 179 1.62 12.02 3.93
C PHE A 179 3.10 11.99 3.51
N ASN A 180 3.99 11.40 4.28
CA ASN A 180 5.37 11.14 3.86
C ASN A 180 5.41 10.33 2.56
N ASN A 181 4.65 9.24 2.48
CA ASN A 181 4.59 8.41 1.27
C ASN A 181 4.05 9.19 0.06
N LEU A 182 3.01 10.01 0.26
CA LEU A 182 2.43 10.83 -0.80
C LEU A 182 3.40 11.94 -1.25
N ILE A 183 4.05 12.65 -0.32
CA ILE A 183 5.00 13.72 -0.64
C ILE A 183 6.23 13.14 -1.36
N VAL A 184 6.78 12.02 -0.88
CA VAL A 184 7.92 11.34 -1.51
C VAL A 184 7.55 10.92 -2.94
N ASN A 185 6.33 10.40 -3.17
CA ASN A 185 5.86 10.06 -4.50
C ASN A 185 5.74 11.31 -5.38
N ALA A 186 5.16 12.40 -4.89
CA ALA A 186 5.05 13.65 -5.63
C ALA A 186 6.43 14.23 -5.99
N LEU A 187 7.39 14.21 -5.06
CA LEU A 187 8.78 14.63 -5.31
C LEU A 187 9.50 13.73 -6.33
N LYS A 188 9.15 12.47 -6.39
CA LYS A 188 9.82 11.46 -7.20
C LYS A 188 9.29 11.42 -8.62
N TYR A 189 7.97 11.47 -8.77
CA TYR A 189 7.29 11.29 -10.04
C TYR A 189 6.72 12.59 -10.62
N GLY A 190 6.72 13.68 -9.85
CA GLY A 190 6.30 15.02 -10.32
C GLY A 190 7.33 15.73 -11.22
N GLN A 191 8.08 14.98 -12.06
CA GLN A 191 9.09 15.54 -12.96
C GLN A 191 8.47 16.56 -13.91
N GLY A 192 9.15 17.70 -14.09
CA GLY A 192 8.68 18.81 -14.91
C GLY A 192 7.76 19.80 -14.19
N GLY A 193 7.20 19.42 -13.04
CA GLY A 193 6.44 20.29 -12.17
C GLY A 193 7.33 21.14 -11.25
N ARG A 194 6.72 22.18 -10.69
CA ARG A 194 7.38 23.11 -9.76
C ARG A 194 6.74 23.13 -8.37
N HIS A 195 5.52 22.60 -8.26
CA HIS A 195 4.76 22.69 -7.03
C HIS A 195 4.16 21.35 -6.63
N ILE A 196 4.14 21.12 -5.32
CA ILE A 196 3.36 20.10 -4.66
C ILE A 196 2.37 20.82 -3.77
N PHE A 197 1.09 20.52 -3.90
CA PHE A 197 0.02 21.14 -3.13
C PHE A 197 -0.49 20.15 -2.09
N LEU A 198 -0.56 20.58 -0.84
CA LEU A 198 -1.18 19.88 0.28
C LEU A 198 -2.39 20.72 0.72
N ASP A 199 -3.56 20.34 0.33
CA ASP A 199 -4.79 21.06 0.66
C ASP A 199 -5.66 20.24 1.61
N ALA A 200 -6.09 20.84 2.72
CA ALA A 200 -6.91 20.17 3.73
C ALA A 200 -8.20 20.95 3.99
N GLN A 201 -9.33 20.26 3.86
CA GLN A 201 -10.64 20.86 4.00
C GLN A 201 -11.55 20.00 4.88
N ARG A 202 -12.50 20.67 5.56
CA ARG A 202 -13.60 19.99 6.23
C ARG A 202 -14.82 19.99 5.33
N ILE A 203 -15.29 18.79 4.98
CA ILE A 203 -16.51 18.60 4.19
C ILE A 203 -17.50 17.80 5.03
N GLY A 204 -18.48 18.50 5.59
CA GLY A 204 -19.41 17.90 6.57
C GLY A 204 -18.69 17.41 7.82
N SER A 205 -18.78 16.12 8.11
CA SER A 205 -18.11 15.47 9.24
C SER A 205 -16.69 14.97 8.91
N GLU A 206 -16.29 14.98 7.65
CA GLU A 206 -15.03 14.41 7.18
C GLU A 206 -13.95 15.48 7.01
N VAL A 207 -12.70 15.07 7.17
CA VAL A 207 -11.52 15.85 6.79
C VAL A 207 -10.96 15.24 5.51
N VAL A 208 -10.97 16.02 4.45
CA VAL A 208 -10.43 15.64 3.13
C VAL A 208 -9.08 16.33 2.95
N VAL A 209 -8.05 15.55 2.63
CA VAL A 209 -6.72 16.09 2.33
C VAL A 209 -6.35 15.68 0.92
N LYS A 210 -6.08 16.67 0.06
CA LYS A 210 -5.63 16.49 -1.31
C LYS A 210 -4.13 16.72 -1.39
N VAL A 211 -3.41 15.77 -1.99
CA VAL A 211 -1.98 15.88 -2.32
C VAL A 211 -1.87 15.84 -3.84
N SER A 212 -1.39 16.90 -4.45
CA SER A 212 -1.26 17.00 -5.91
C SER A 212 0.04 17.68 -6.31
N ASN A 213 0.48 17.47 -7.55
CA ASN A 213 1.63 18.14 -8.15
C ASN A 213 1.30 18.60 -9.58
N ASP A 214 2.01 19.60 -10.05
CA ASP A 214 1.86 20.20 -11.39
C ASP A 214 2.80 19.58 -12.44
N GLY A 215 3.32 18.38 -12.17
CA GLY A 215 4.21 17.63 -13.06
C GLY A 215 3.50 16.69 -14.04
N ALA A 216 4.20 15.66 -14.48
CA ALA A 216 3.67 14.66 -15.41
C ALA A 216 2.39 14.00 -14.86
N GLN A 217 1.39 13.85 -15.74
CA GLN A 217 0.13 13.18 -15.41
C GLN A 217 0.32 11.67 -15.30
N ILE A 218 -0.41 11.07 -14.38
CA ILE A 218 -0.49 9.62 -14.26
C ILE A 218 -1.43 9.10 -15.35
N PRO A 219 -1.05 8.05 -16.11
CA PRO A 219 -1.94 7.45 -17.10
C PRO A 219 -3.25 6.97 -16.46
N ASN A 220 -4.38 7.20 -17.14
CA ASN A 220 -5.72 6.87 -16.61
C ASN A 220 -5.89 5.37 -16.30
N ASP A 221 -5.27 4.49 -17.08
CA ASP A 221 -5.27 3.05 -16.86
C ASP A 221 -4.46 2.62 -15.62
N ALA A 222 -3.52 3.46 -15.18
CA ALA A 222 -2.72 3.24 -13.98
C ALA A 222 -3.45 3.67 -12.68
N LEU A 223 -4.39 4.62 -12.75
CA LEU A 223 -5.03 5.21 -11.56
C LEU A 223 -5.68 4.18 -10.64
N SER A 224 -6.36 3.18 -11.21
CA SER A 224 -7.04 2.12 -10.45
C SER A 224 -6.08 1.17 -9.73
N GLN A 225 -4.84 1.06 -10.19
CA GLN A 225 -3.82 0.14 -9.70
C GLN A 225 -2.76 0.81 -8.83
N LEU A 226 -2.79 2.15 -8.69
CA LEU A 226 -1.76 2.91 -7.96
C LEU A 226 -1.59 2.47 -6.51
N PHE A 227 -2.65 1.99 -5.88
CA PHE A 227 -2.65 1.52 -4.50
C PHE A 227 -2.39 0.02 -4.37
N ASP A 228 -2.24 -0.70 -5.50
CA ASP A 228 -1.87 -2.09 -5.50
C ASP A 228 -0.41 -2.26 -5.06
N ARG A 229 -0.14 -3.37 -4.40
CA ARG A 229 1.20 -3.69 -3.90
C ARG A 229 2.15 -3.92 -5.05
N PHE A 230 3.36 -3.37 -4.95
CA PHE A 230 4.42 -3.49 -5.96
C PHE A 230 4.08 -2.92 -7.33
N TYR A 231 2.89 -2.32 -7.47
CA TYR A 231 2.51 -1.67 -8.72
C TYR A 231 3.40 -0.45 -9.00
N ARG A 232 3.82 -0.31 -10.24
CA ARG A 232 4.68 0.78 -10.74
C ARG A 232 4.33 1.05 -12.20
N VAL A 233 4.14 2.31 -12.53
CA VAL A 233 3.70 2.75 -13.87
C VAL A 233 4.73 2.46 -14.97
N GLU A 234 6.03 2.42 -14.64
CA GLU A 234 7.11 2.11 -15.59
C GLU A 234 8.19 1.25 -14.93
N GLU A 235 8.33 0.00 -15.37
CA GLU A 235 9.37 -0.91 -14.85
C GLU A 235 10.80 -0.46 -15.19
N SER A 236 11.02 0.11 -16.40
CA SER A 236 12.36 0.45 -16.90
C SER A 236 13.00 1.67 -16.25
N ARG A 237 12.22 2.71 -15.91
CA ARG A 237 12.70 3.91 -15.19
C ARG A 237 12.77 3.71 -13.69
N SER A 238 12.14 2.69 -13.21
CA SER A 238 11.96 2.43 -11.78
C SER A 238 13.21 1.89 -11.07
N GLN A 239 14.16 1.30 -11.77
CA GLN A 239 15.43 0.84 -11.17
C GLN A 239 16.33 2.01 -10.75
N GLU A 240 16.30 3.13 -11.47
CA GLU A 240 17.05 4.34 -11.11
C GLU A 240 16.40 5.13 -9.97
N THR A 241 15.07 5.12 -9.89
CA THR A 241 14.33 5.93 -8.90
C THR A 241 14.06 5.22 -7.56
N GLY A 242 14.29 3.89 -7.44
CA GLY A 242 14.37 3.17 -6.16
C GLY A 242 13.08 3.17 -5.31
N GLY A 243 11.89 2.88 -5.90
CA GLY A 243 10.65 2.75 -5.13
C GLY A 243 10.32 1.29 -4.79
N THR A 244 9.77 1.05 -3.61
CA THR A 244 9.36 -0.27 -3.14
C THR A 244 8.01 -0.73 -3.73
N GLY A 245 7.20 0.18 -4.27
CA GLY A 245 5.81 -0.10 -4.66
C GLY A 245 4.88 -0.40 -3.48
N LEU A 246 5.37 -0.28 -2.24
CA LEU A 246 4.57 -0.52 -1.03
C LEU A 246 4.02 0.78 -0.42
N GLY A 247 4.62 1.93 -0.69
CA GLY A 247 4.29 3.18 -0.01
C GLY A 247 2.81 3.58 -0.12
N LEU A 248 2.22 3.51 -1.33
CA LEU A 248 0.79 3.83 -1.53
C LEU A 248 -0.14 2.76 -0.95
N ALA A 249 0.22 1.48 -1.01
CA ALA A 249 -0.52 0.39 -0.38
C ALA A 249 -0.51 0.50 1.16
N ILE A 250 0.61 0.95 1.75
CA ILE A 250 0.70 1.29 3.18
C ILE A 250 -0.21 2.48 3.50
N ALA A 251 -0.17 3.54 2.70
CA ALA A 251 -1.03 4.71 2.88
C ALA A 251 -2.51 4.32 2.85
N GLN A 252 -2.95 3.54 1.87
CA GLN A 252 -4.32 3.02 1.79
C GLN A 252 -4.71 2.21 3.02
N SER A 253 -3.83 1.31 3.46
CA SER A 253 -4.09 0.45 4.62
C SER A 253 -4.22 1.27 5.92
N ILE A 254 -3.39 2.31 6.09
CA ILE A 254 -3.47 3.22 7.25
C ILE A 254 -4.77 4.03 7.22
N ILE A 255 -5.15 4.58 6.07
CA ILE A 255 -6.40 5.34 5.92
C ILE A 255 -7.62 4.44 6.20
N ALA A 256 -7.61 3.20 5.71
CA ALA A 256 -8.66 2.21 5.98
C ALA A 256 -8.76 1.89 7.49
N LEU A 257 -7.63 1.78 8.22
CA LEU A 257 -7.63 1.61 9.68
C LEU A 257 -8.30 2.79 10.41
N HIS A 258 -8.23 4.01 9.85
CA HIS A 258 -8.92 5.19 10.37
C HIS A 258 -10.39 5.29 9.94
N GLY A 259 -10.92 4.28 9.23
CA GLY A 259 -12.29 4.28 8.69
C GLY A 259 -12.48 5.21 7.49
N GLY A 260 -11.39 5.69 6.89
CA GLY A 260 -11.38 6.56 5.72
C GLY A 260 -11.12 5.79 4.41
N TYR A 261 -11.06 6.55 3.32
CA TYR A 261 -10.74 6.04 1.98
C TYR A 261 -9.73 6.96 1.27
N ILE A 262 -8.99 6.42 0.32
CA ILE A 262 -8.01 7.13 -0.51
C ILE A 262 -8.22 6.72 -1.97
N TYR A 263 -8.14 7.67 -2.88
CA TYR A 263 -8.24 7.45 -4.32
C TYR A 263 -7.35 8.45 -5.06
N ALA A 264 -7.10 8.20 -6.34
CA ALA A 264 -6.39 9.10 -7.24
C ALA A 264 -7.31 9.53 -8.38
N ASP A 265 -7.22 10.80 -8.79
CA ASP A 265 -8.01 11.46 -9.84
C ASP A 265 -7.10 12.24 -10.82
#